data_ba90ca7375e245911dc9350710e2bdd8
#
_entry.id   ba90ca7375e245911dc9350710e2bdd8
#
_cell.length_a   1.000
_cell.length_b   1.000
_cell.length_c   1.000
_cell.angle_alpha   90.00
_cell.angle_beta   90.00
_cell.angle_gamma   90.00
#
_symmetry.space_group_name_H-M   'P 1'
#
loop_
_entity.id
_entity.type
_entity.pdbx_description
1 polymer ?
#
loop_
_entity_poly.entity_id
_entity_poly.type
_entity_poly.pdbx_seq_one_letter_code
_entity_poly.pdbx_strand_id
1 'polypeptide(L)'
;IYTIEKLLQLGAIPVTASDSQGMIYDKEGIDLALLKEVKEIKRLTLAEYAKARPQAVYTKVADYPKDSNPVWAIPCFAAFPSATQNELNGNDAKTLLANGCKCVSEGANMPSTIEAVHQFLDAKICYGPGKAANAGGVAVSGLEMAQNASMNPWTFEVVDKRLHTIMESIYANASETAKEFG
;
A
#
# COMPACT_ATOMS: atom_id res chain seq x y z
N ILE A 1 2.66 6.79 -1.40
CA ILE A 1 3.95 7.42 -1.05
C ILE A 1 4.46 6.85 0.27
N TYR A 2 3.74 7.01 1.38
CA TYR A 2 4.24 6.62 2.71
C TYR A 2 4.43 5.11 2.91
N THR A 3 3.66 4.26 2.21
CA THR A 3 3.94 2.81 2.13
C THR A 3 5.29 2.55 1.47
N ILE A 4 5.58 3.23 0.36
CA ILE A 4 6.88 3.15 -0.33
C ILE A 4 8.02 3.61 0.59
N GLU A 5 7.83 4.72 1.29
CA GLU A 5 8.82 5.23 2.26
C GLU A 5 9.12 4.21 3.36
N LYS A 6 8.07 3.63 3.95
CA LYS A 6 8.22 2.61 4.99
C LYS A 6 8.91 1.35 4.47
N LEU A 7 8.57 0.90 3.27
CA LEU A 7 9.22 -0.24 2.63
C LEU A 7 10.71 -0.01 2.42
N LEU A 8 11.10 1.18 1.96
CA LEU A 8 12.52 1.55 1.82
C LEU A 8 13.25 1.58 3.16
N GLN A 9 12.62 2.13 4.22
CA GLN A 9 13.18 2.10 5.58
C GLN A 9 13.41 0.68 6.10
N LEU A 10 12.59 -0.27 5.67
CA LEU A 10 12.69 -1.70 6.02
C LEU A 10 13.63 -2.49 5.08
N GLY A 11 14.27 -1.83 4.12
CA GLY A 11 15.22 -2.46 3.19
C GLY A 11 14.55 -3.18 2.01
N ALA A 12 13.25 -3.00 1.78
CA ALA A 12 12.57 -3.51 0.59
C ALA A 12 12.78 -2.58 -0.60
N ILE A 13 12.56 -3.10 -1.81
CA ILE A 13 12.69 -2.35 -3.07
C ILE A 13 11.30 -2.23 -3.70
N PRO A 14 10.56 -1.12 -3.46
CA PRO A 14 9.31 -0.88 -4.15
C PRO A 14 9.58 -0.55 -5.61
N VAL A 15 8.92 -1.25 -6.53
CA VAL A 15 9.18 -1.15 -7.98
C VAL A 15 8.01 -0.55 -8.76
N THR A 16 6.84 -0.42 -8.14
CA THR A 16 5.65 0.13 -8.79
C THR A 16 4.97 1.19 -7.94
N ALA A 17 4.34 2.15 -8.60
CA ALA A 17 3.37 3.05 -8.02
C ALA A 17 2.29 3.38 -9.05
N SER A 18 1.07 3.68 -8.60
CA SER A 18 -0.03 4.07 -9.47
C SER A 18 -0.77 5.29 -8.93
N ASP A 19 -1.39 6.03 -9.83
CA ASP A 19 -2.34 7.09 -9.53
C ASP A 19 -3.54 7.01 -10.49
N SER A 20 -4.45 8.00 -10.44
CA SER A 20 -5.65 8.02 -11.28
C SER A 20 -5.38 8.16 -12.79
N GLN A 21 -4.14 8.45 -13.21
CA GLN A 21 -3.79 8.67 -14.60
C GLN A 21 -2.99 7.51 -15.20
N GLY A 22 -2.35 6.71 -14.35
CA GLY A 22 -1.53 5.58 -14.81
C GLY A 22 -0.67 4.97 -13.71
N MET A 23 0.23 4.10 -14.15
CA MET A 23 1.21 3.48 -13.28
C MET A 23 2.62 3.70 -13.78
N ILE A 24 3.58 3.60 -12.89
CA ILE A 24 5.01 3.48 -13.21
C ILE A 24 5.52 2.12 -12.74
N TYR A 25 6.44 1.57 -13.52
CA TYR A 25 7.28 0.45 -13.16
C TYR A 25 8.74 0.85 -13.29
N ASP A 26 9.46 0.87 -12.18
CA ASP A 26 10.90 1.13 -12.14
C ASP A 26 11.60 -0.11 -11.59
N LYS A 27 12.26 -0.85 -12.49
CA LYS A 27 12.94 -2.10 -12.16
C LYS A 27 14.06 -1.91 -11.12
N GLU A 28 14.66 -0.74 -11.07
CA GLU A 28 15.75 -0.43 -10.13
C GLU A 28 15.24 0.05 -8.77
N GLY A 29 13.94 0.21 -8.64
CA GLY A 29 13.28 0.73 -7.45
C GLY A 29 12.87 2.18 -7.56
N ILE A 30 11.75 2.52 -6.93
CA ILE A 30 11.19 3.87 -6.92
C ILE A 30 12.12 4.83 -6.18
N ASP A 31 12.49 5.93 -6.85
CA ASP A 31 13.14 7.07 -6.22
C ASP A 31 12.11 7.86 -5.40
N LEU A 32 12.18 7.73 -4.08
CA LEU A 32 11.23 8.35 -3.16
C LEU A 32 11.31 9.89 -3.20
N ALA A 33 12.51 10.44 -3.32
CA ALA A 33 12.69 11.89 -3.33
C ALA A 33 12.03 12.51 -4.57
N LEU A 34 12.28 11.93 -5.74
CA LEU A 34 11.62 12.33 -6.98
C LEU A 34 10.10 12.10 -6.91
N LEU A 35 9.65 10.98 -6.35
CA LEU A 35 8.22 10.70 -6.21
C LEU A 35 7.53 11.76 -5.33
N LYS A 36 8.12 12.13 -4.20
CA LYS A 36 7.61 13.20 -3.32
C LYS A 36 7.62 14.55 -4.01
N GLU A 37 8.69 14.88 -4.71
CA GLU A 37 8.78 16.14 -5.49
C GLU A 37 7.63 16.23 -6.51
N VAL A 38 7.43 15.18 -7.31
CA VAL A 38 6.39 15.14 -8.35
C VAL A 38 4.99 15.18 -7.74
N LYS A 39 4.70 14.35 -6.73
CA LYS A 39 3.34 14.16 -6.22
C LYS A 39 2.94 15.12 -5.12
N GLU A 40 3.82 15.47 -4.20
CA GLU A 40 3.48 16.30 -3.03
C GLU A 40 3.80 17.77 -3.27
N ILE A 41 4.97 18.07 -3.85
CA ILE A 41 5.41 19.44 -4.06
C ILE A 41 4.79 20.02 -5.33
N LYS A 42 5.04 19.37 -6.47
CA LYS A 42 4.55 19.82 -7.79
C LYS A 42 3.10 19.44 -8.08
N ARG A 43 2.54 18.46 -7.37
CA ARG A 43 1.16 17.94 -7.55
C ARG A 43 0.88 17.48 -8.98
N LEU A 44 1.88 16.87 -9.62
CA LEU A 44 1.82 16.37 -10.98
C LEU A 44 1.50 14.86 -11.01
N THR A 45 1.34 14.32 -12.21
CA THR A 45 1.07 12.89 -12.43
C THR A 45 2.36 12.07 -12.48
N LEU A 46 2.24 10.75 -12.37
CA LEU A 46 3.38 9.84 -12.49
C LEU A 46 4.04 9.84 -13.88
N ALA A 47 3.39 10.40 -14.91
CA ALA A 47 4.03 10.63 -16.20
C ALA A 47 5.24 11.57 -16.10
N GLU A 48 5.20 12.56 -15.21
CA GLU A 48 6.34 13.48 -14.99
C GLU A 48 7.49 12.78 -14.25
N TYR A 49 7.18 11.83 -13.38
CA TYR A 49 8.21 10.97 -12.77
C TYR A 49 8.98 10.19 -13.84
N ALA A 50 8.26 9.54 -14.77
CA ALA A 50 8.89 8.77 -15.83
C ALA A 50 9.71 9.62 -16.82
N LYS A 51 9.34 10.88 -17.05
CA LYS A 51 10.16 11.82 -17.85
C LYS A 51 11.48 12.14 -17.17
N ALA A 52 11.48 12.30 -15.85
CA ALA A 52 12.68 12.61 -15.07
C ALA A 52 13.55 11.35 -14.81
N ARG A 53 12.97 10.15 -14.95
CA ARG A 53 13.62 8.86 -14.70
C ARG A 53 13.40 7.92 -15.89
N PRO A 54 14.23 8.00 -16.94
CA PRO A 54 13.99 7.33 -18.22
C PRO A 54 13.91 5.80 -18.19
N GLN A 55 14.46 5.16 -17.16
CA GLN A 55 14.35 3.70 -16.96
C GLN A 55 12.99 3.28 -16.40
N ALA A 56 12.21 4.21 -15.86
CA ALA A 56 10.85 3.93 -15.39
C ALA A 56 9.88 3.90 -16.57
N VAL A 57 9.11 2.81 -16.66
CA VAL A 57 8.07 2.66 -17.68
C VAL A 57 6.76 3.22 -17.16
N TYR A 58 6.16 4.14 -17.90
CA TYR A 58 4.83 4.69 -17.59
C TYR A 58 3.77 4.07 -18.49
N THR A 59 2.70 3.58 -17.89
CA THR A 59 1.51 3.08 -18.60
C THR A 59 0.28 3.90 -18.21
N LYS A 60 -0.38 4.49 -19.19
CA LYS A 60 -1.60 5.28 -18.96
C LYS A 60 -2.79 4.38 -18.62
N VAL A 61 -3.75 4.87 -17.85
CA VAL A 61 -5.00 4.14 -17.56
C VAL A 61 -5.74 3.77 -18.84
N ALA A 62 -5.71 4.62 -19.88
CA ALA A 62 -6.35 4.34 -21.17
C ALA A 62 -5.78 3.11 -21.90
N ASP A 63 -4.54 2.73 -21.56
CA ASP A 63 -3.83 1.59 -22.16
C ASP A 63 -3.93 0.32 -21.30
N TYR A 64 -4.69 0.36 -20.20
CA TYR A 64 -4.85 -0.80 -19.33
C TYR A 64 -5.67 -1.89 -20.02
N PRO A 65 -5.32 -3.17 -19.79
CA PRO A 65 -6.14 -4.28 -20.25
C PRO A 65 -7.55 -4.19 -19.64
N LYS A 66 -8.55 -4.70 -20.38
CA LYS A 66 -9.91 -4.74 -19.87
C LYS A 66 -9.97 -5.58 -18.60
N ASP A 67 -10.65 -5.07 -17.58
CA ASP A 67 -10.88 -5.73 -16.29
C ASP A 67 -9.60 -6.16 -15.53
N SER A 68 -8.48 -5.47 -15.75
CA SER A 68 -7.21 -5.73 -15.08
C SER A 68 -6.40 -4.45 -14.92
N ASN A 69 -5.70 -4.32 -13.79
CA ASN A 69 -4.77 -3.23 -13.57
C ASN A 69 -3.32 -3.78 -13.73
N PRO A 70 -2.55 -3.29 -14.71
CA PRO A 70 -1.21 -3.82 -15.00
C PRO A 70 -0.21 -3.66 -13.85
N VAL A 71 -0.49 -2.83 -12.84
CA VAL A 71 0.34 -2.74 -11.63
C VAL A 71 0.41 -4.08 -10.91
N TRP A 72 -0.68 -4.86 -10.93
CA TRP A 72 -0.74 -6.20 -10.31
C TRP A 72 -0.16 -7.31 -11.18
N ALA A 73 0.17 -7.01 -12.43
CA ALA A 73 0.84 -7.95 -13.34
C ALA A 73 2.37 -7.98 -13.17
N ILE A 74 2.94 -7.01 -12.48
CA ILE A 74 4.38 -6.97 -12.22
C ILE A 74 4.72 -8.00 -11.13
N PRO A 75 5.64 -8.96 -11.41
CA PRO A 75 6.06 -9.93 -10.40
C PRO A 75 6.64 -9.26 -9.16
N CYS A 76 6.13 -9.64 -7.99
CA CYS A 76 6.56 -9.07 -6.73
C CYS A 76 6.42 -10.10 -5.59
N PHE A 77 7.15 -9.89 -4.51
CA PHE A 77 6.99 -10.65 -3.27
C PHE A 77 5.76 -10.21 -2.49
N ALA A 78 5.50 -8.89 -2.46
CA ALA A 78 4.38 -8.32 -1.71
C ALA A 78 3.68 -7.21 -2.50
N ALA A 79 2.35 -7.12 -2.34
CA ALA A 79 1.49 -6.10 -2.94
C ALA A 79 0.76 -5.30 -1.85
N PHE A 80 0.65 -3.98 -2.05
CA PHE A 80 0.09 -3.03 -1.09
C PHE A 80 -0.98 -2.17 -1.76
N PRO A 81 -2.20 -2.69 -1.99
CA PRO A 81 -3.29 -1.89 -2.53
C PRO A 81 -3.66 -0.80 -1.53
N SER A 82 -3.47 0.47 -1.91
CA SER A 82 -3.51 1.62 -1.00
C SER A 82 -4.24 2.83 -1.58
N ALA A 83 -5.02 2.66 -2.67
CA ALA A 83 -5.68 3.77 -3.34
C ALA A 83 -7.19 3.80 -3.07
N THR A 84 -7.96 2.91 -3.68
CA THR A 84 -9.42 2.99 -3.66
C THR A 84 -10.06 1.64 -3.39
N GLN A 85 -11.34 1.69 -2.99
CA GLN A 85 -12.15 0.50 -2.83
C GLN A 85 -12.24 -0.28 -4.15
N ASN A 86 -12.12 -1.61 -4.07
CA ASN A 86 -12.21 -2.55 -5.20
C ASN A 86 -11.20 -2.29 -6.34
N GLU A 87 -10.04 -1.72 -6.03
CA GLU A 87 -8.97 -1.51 -7.02
C GLU A 87 -8.27 -2.80 -7.47
N LEU A 88 -8.39 -3.86 -6.71
CA LEU A 88 -7.82 -5.18 -6.97
C LEU A 88 -8.94 -6.21 -7.07
N ASN A 89 -9.19 -6.71 -8.28
CA ASN A 89 -10.27 -7.66 -8.56
C ASN A 89 -9.78 -9.11 -8.60
N GLY A 90 -10.70 -10.06 -8.84
CA GLY A 90 -10.37 -11.48 -8.88
C GLY A 90 -9.37 -11.87 -9.99
N ASN A 91 -9.35 -11.18 -11.13
CA ASN A 91 -8.37 -11.44 -12.20
C ASN A 91 -6.98 -10.94 -11.80
N ASP A 92 -6.91 -9.77 -11.17
CA ASP A 92 -5.67 -9.20 -10.62
C ASP A 92 -5.09 -10.12 -9.55
N ALA A 93 -5.94 -10.65 -8.66
CA ALA A 93 -5.52 -11.60 -7.61
C ALA A 93 -4.94 -12.88 -8.21
N LYS A 94 -5.58 -13.47 -9.23
CA LYS A 94 -5.03 -14.63 -9.95
C LYS A 94 -3.65 -14.34 -10.54
N THR A 95 -3.50 -13.16 -11.13
CA THR A 95 -2.24 -12.74 -11.76
C THR A 95 -1.13 -12.58 -10.71
N LEU A 96 -1.42 -11.91 -9.60
CA LEU A 96 -0.49 -11.79 -8.47
C LEU A 96 -0.04 -13.14 -7.95
N LEU A 97 -0.97 -14.06 -7.72
CA LEU A 97 -0.67 -15.41 -7.23
C LEU A 97 0.15 -16.22 -8.25
N ALA A 98 -0.21 -16.16 -9.53
CA ALA A 98 0.53 -16.83 -10.60
C ALA A 98 1.97 -16.30 -10.74
N ASN A 99 2.17 -15.00 -10.48
CA ASN A 99 3.50 -14.35 -10.46
C ASN A 99 4.28 -14.57 -9.15
N GLY A 100 3.74 -15.38 -8.22
CA GLY A 100 4.44 -15.78 -7.01
C GLY A 100 4.38 -14.81 -5.85
N CYS A 101 3.42 -13.88 -5.84
CA CYS A 101 3.17 -13.00 -4.70
C CYS A 101 2.90 -13.82 -3.43
N LYS A 102 3.55 -13.47 -2.33
CA LYS A 102 3.48 -14.17 -1.03
C LYS A 102 2.80 -13.36 0.06
N CYS A 103 2.59 -12.07 -0.18
CA CYS A 103 1.99 -11.19 0.81
C CYS A 103 1.12 -10.13 0.12
N VAL A 104 -0.08 -9.93 0.64
CA VAL A 104 -0.93 -8.78 0.29
C VAL A 104 -1.33 -8.08 1.57
N SER A 105 -1.05 -6.78 1.68
CA SER A 105 -1.42 -5.98 2.85
C SER A 105 -2.19 -4.73 2.41
N GLU A 106 -3.43 -4.63 2.85
CA GLU A 106 -4.38 -3.62 2.41
C GLU A 106 -4.17 -2.28 3.12
N GLY A 107 -3.61 -1.31 2.42
CA GLY A 107 -3.45 0.05 2.91
C GLY A 107 -4.69 0.94 2.73
N ALA A 108 -5.59 0.59 1.81
CA ALA A 108 -6.86 1.27 1.60
C ALA A 108 -8.02 0.59 2.34
N ASN A 109 -9.19 1.23 2.33
CA ASN A 109 -10.42 0.63 2.84
C ASN A 109 -11.05 -0.28 1.78
N MET A 110 -11.10 -1.58 2.05
CA MET A 110 -11.64 -2.62 1.15
C MET A 110 -11.09 -2.54 -0.29
N PRO A 111 -9.77 -2.50 -0.50
CA PRO A 111 -9.21 -2.34 -1.85
C PRO A 111 -9.35 -3.60 -2.69
N SER A 112 -9.39 -4.78 -2.07
CA SER A 112 -9.62 -6.06 -2.76
C SER A 112 -11.10 -6.40 -2.81
N THR A 113 -11.56 -6.90 -3.96
CA THR A 113 -12.92 -7.46 -4.05
C THR A 113 -13.02 -8.75 -3.22
N ILE A 114 -14.23 -9.13 -2.84
CA ILE A 114 -14.44 -10.35 -2.05
C ILE A 114 -13.90 -11.60 -2.74
N GLU A 115 -13.97 -11.65 -4.08
CA GLU A 115 -13.39 -12.74 -4.88
C GLU A 115 -11.86 -12.79 -4.76
N ALA A 116 -11.21 -11.63 -4.78
CA ALA A 116 -9.77 -11.53 -4.60
C ALA A 116 -9.36 -11.99 -3.20
N VAL A 117 -10.08 -11.56 -2.17
CA VAL A 117 -9.84 -11.97 -0.77
C VAL A 117 -9.93 -13.49 -0.62
N HIS A 118 -10.99 -14.13 -1.17
CA HIS A 118 -11.12 -15.58 -1.12
C HIS A 118 -9.94 -16.29 -1.78
N GLN A 119 -9.45 -15.78 -2.93
CA GLN A 119 -8.29 -16.37 -3.60
C GLN A 119 -7.02 -16.28 -2.77
N PHE A 120 -6.79 -15.15 -2.06
CA PHE A 120 -5.64 -15.01 -1.18
C PHE A 120 -5.70 -15.96 0.01
N LEU A 121 -6.88 -16.13 0.62
CA LEU A 121 -7.11 -17.06 1.73
C LEU A 121 -6.94 -18.52 1.27
N ASP A 122 -7.52 -18.89 0.13
CA ASP A 122 -7.40 -20.24 -0.43
C ASP A 122 -5.93 -20.58 -0.80
N ALA A 123 -5.18 -19.60 -1.31
CA ALA A 123 -3.77 -19.74 -1.62
C ALA A 123 -2.86 -19.73 -0.39
N LYS A 124 -3.42 -19.43 0.81
CA LYS A 124 -2.70 -19.38 2.10
C LYS A 124 -1.47 -18.46 2.08
N ILE A 125 -1.53 -17.36 1.33
CA ILE A 125 -0.50 -16.34 1.40
C ILE A 125 -0.68 -15.48 2.65
N CYS A 126 0.34 -14.71 3.03
CA CYS A 126 0.21 -13.71 4.08
C CYS A 126 -0.78 -12.63 3.61
N TYR A 127 -1.94 -12.54 4.26
CA TYR A 127 -2.95 -11.54 3.93
C TYR A 127 -3.24 -10.66 5.14
N GLY A 128 -2.94 -9.37 5.00
CA GLY A 128 -3.23 -8.33 5.99
C GLY A 128 -4.49 -7.55 5.59
N PRO A 129 -5.67 -7.86 6.19
CA PRO A 129 -6.93 -7.21 5.82
C PRO A 129 -6.92 -5.73 6.19
N GLY A 130 -7.66 -4.91 5.42
CA GLY A 130 -7.75 -3.47 5.60
C GLY A 130 -8.13 -3.05 7.03
N LYS A 131 -9.01 -3.80 7.68
CA LYS A 131 -9.41 -3.53 9.09
C LYS A 131 -8.24 -3.48 10.09
N ALA A 132 -7.15 -4.19 9.81
CA ALA A 132 -5.95 -4.20 10.64
C ALA A 132 -4.83 -3.37 9.98
N ALA A 133 -4.53 -3.64 8.72
CA ALA A 133 -3.38 -3.06 8.02
C ALA A 133 -3.51 -1.55 7.79
N ASN A 134 -4.74 -1.02 7.62
CA ASN A 134 -4.99 0.41 7.43
C ASN A 134 -5.39 1.19 8.69
N ALA A 135 -5.37 0.57 9.85
CA ALA A 135 -5.84 1.17 11.10
C ALA A 135 -5.04 2.40 11.57
N GLY A 136 -3.87 2.65 10.97
CA GLY A 136 -3.04 3.81 11.30
C GLY A 136 -3.75 5.16 11.15
N GLY A 137 -4.55 5.33 10.10
CA GLY A 137 -5.31 6.57 9.88
C GLY A 137 -6.30 6.86 10.99
N VAL A 138 -7.12 5.88 11.36
CA VAL A 138 -8.09 6.05 12.44
C VAL A 138 -7.41 6.14 13.82
N ALA A 139 -6.28 5.48 14.01
CA ALA A 139 -5.51 5.60 15.24
C ALA A 139 -4.98 7.04 15.44
N VAL A 140 -4.46 7.66 14.38
CA VAL A 140 -4.02 9.07 14.42
C VAL A 140 -5.20 10.00 14.72
N SER A 141 -6.37 9.76 14.14
CA SER A 141 -7.59 10.53 14.47
C SER A 141 -7.95 10.42 15.96
N GLY A 142 -7.85 9.21 16.54
CA GLY A 142 -8.04 9.01 17.98
C GLY A 142 -7.01 9.77 18.83
N LEU A 143 -5.75 9.78 18.42
CA LEU A 143 -4.69 10.55 19.08
C LEU A 143 -4.94 12.06 18.98
N GLU A 144 -5.41 12.55 17.83
CA GLU A 144 -5.80 13.94 17.63
C GLU A 144 -6.92 14.34 18.56
N MET A 145 -7.98 13.52 18.67
CA MET A 145 -9.08 13.77 19.61
C MET A 145 -8.60 13.86 21.07
N ALA A 146 -7.69 12.95 21.46
CA ALA A 146 -7.12 12.96 22.81
C ALA A 146 -6.26 14.20 23.07
N GLN A 147 -5.45 14.61 22.10
CA GLN A 147 -4.66 15.83 22.17
C GLN A 147 -5.55 17.07 22.30
N ASN A 148 -6.59 17.17 21.47
CA ASN A 148 -7.53 18.28 21.51
C ASN A 148 -8.28 18.36 22.84
N ALA A 149 -8.73 17.22 23.37
CA ALA A 149 -9.42 17.16 24.66
C ALA A 149 -8.52 17.56 25.84
N SER A 150 -7.22 17.24 25.77
CA SER A 150 -6.25 17.63 26.80
C SER A 150 -5.77 19.08 26.68
N MET A 151 -6.08 19.77 25.59
CA MET A 151 -5.57 21.11 25.26
C MET A 151 -4.02 21.22 25.33
N ASN A 152 -3.34 20.11 25.15
CA ASN A 152 -1.88 20.03 25.23
C ASN A 152 -1.31 19.52 23.91
N PRO A 153 -0.63 20.36 23.13
CA PRO A 153 -0.04 19.96 21.85
C PRO A 153 1.08 18.94 22.06
N TRP A 154 1.05 17.87 21.27
CA TRP A 154 2.11 16.86 21.26
C TRP A 154 3.05 17.12 20.07
N THR A 155 4.32 16.77 20.23
CA THR A 155 5.26 16.85 19.12
C THR A 155 5.02 15.69 18.14
N PHE A 156 5.55 15.81 16.94
CA PHE A 156 5.49 14.76 15.91
C PHE A 156 6.03 13.44 16.47
N GLU A 157 7.15 13.45 17.16
CA GLU A 157 7.83 12.26 17.69
C GLU A 157 6.96 11.52 18.74
N VAL A 158 6.21 12.27 19.55
CA VAL A 158 5.27 11.69 20.52
C VAL A 158 4.12 10.99 19.82
N VAL A 159 3.55 11.62 18.79
CA VAL A 159 2.45 11.04 18.00
C VAL A 159 2.94 9.82 17.23
N ASP A 160 4.08 9.91 16.55
CA ASP A 160 4.66 8.82 15.76
C ASP A 160 4.98 7.60 16.63
N LYS A 161 5.59 7.80 17.80
CA LYS A 161 5.86 6.72 18.75
C LYS A 161 4.58 6.03 19.24
N ARG A 162 3.53 6.79 19.55
CA ARG A 162 2.24 6.22 19.96
C ARG A 162 1.58 5.44 18.84
N LEU A 163 1.60 5.99 17.63
CA LEU A 163 1.10 5.29 16.44
C LEU A 163 1.84 3.98 16.21
N HIS A 164 3.17 3.99 16.30
CA HIS A 164 3.99 2.79 16.15
C HIS A 164 3.58 1.69 17.15
N THR A 165 3.45 2.06 18.43
CA THR A 165 3.01 1.12 19.48
C THR A 165 1.60 0.56 19.21
N ILE A 166 0.67 1.39 18.73
CA ILE A 166 -0.69 0.95 18.38
C ILE A 166 -0.63 -0.06 17.23
N MET A 167 0.14 0.23 16.17
CA MET A 167 0.24 -0.65 15.01
C MET A 167 0.94 -1.98 15.34
N GLU A 168 1.96 -1.97 16.20
CA GLU A 168 2.58 -3.20 16.71
C GLU A 168 1.58 -4.06 17.51
N SER A 169 0.77 -3.44 18.37
CA SER A 169 -0.26 -4.15 19.14
C SER A 169 -1.33 -4.75 18.23
N ILE A 170 -1.76 -4.03 17.18
CA ILE A 170 -2.72 -4.52 16.18
C ILE A 170 -2.14 -5.74 15.46
N TYR A 171 -0.88 -5.66 15.03
CA TYR A 171 -0.22 -6.78 14.36
C TYR A 171 -0.08 -8.00 15.29
N ALA A 172 0.34 -7.79 16.54
CA ALA A 172 0.46 -8.87 17.52
C ALA A 172 -0.87 -9.58 17.73
N ASN A 173 -1.95 -8.84 18.01
CA ASN A 173 -3.28 -9.39 18.21
C ASN A 173 -3.78 -10.16 16.97
N ALA A 174 -3.62 -9.59 15.77
CA ALA A 174 -4.02 -10.25 14.52
C ALA A 174 -3.22 -11.54 14.28
N SER A 175 -1.89 -11.51 14.54
CA SER A 175 -1.00 -12.65 14.36
C SER A 175 -1.29 -13.77 15.37
N GLU A 176 -1.60 -13.44 16.62
CA GLU A 176 -1.99 -14.42 17.65
C GLU A 176 -3.32 -15.09 17.30
N THR A 177 -4.31 -14.28 16.90
CA THR A 177 -5.62 -14.80 16.44
C THR A 177 -5.46 -15.72 15.23
N ALA A 178 -4.64 -15.36 14.27
CA ALA A 178 -4.37 -16.19 13.10
C ALA A 178 -3.70 -17.54 13.48
N LYS A 179 -2.84 -17.55 14.51
CA LYS A 179 -2.24 -18.82 15.00
C LYS A 179 -3.26 -19.72 15.72
N GLU A 180 -4.23 -19.11 16.40
CA GLU A 180 -5.25 -19.84 17.15
C GLU A 180 -6.31 -20.45 16.24
N PHE A 181 -6.72 -19.73 15.20
CA PHE A 181 -7.85 -20.11 14.35
C PHE A 181 -7.46 -20.60 12.94
N GLY A 182 -6.21 -20.52 12.53
CA GLY A 182 -5.69 -20.99 11.26
C GLY A 182 -5.64 -19.92 10.21
#